data_33aca1d1963a1b09c7c34f1bcd2eca86
#
_entry.id   33aca1d1963a1b09c7c34f1bcd2eca86
#
_cell.length_a   1.000
_cell.length_b   1.000
_cell.length_c   1.000
_cell.angle_alpha   90.00
_cell.angle_beta   90.00
_cell.angle_gamma   90.00
#
_symmetry.space_group_name_H-M   'P 1'
#
loop_
_entity.id
_entity.type
_entity.pdbx_description
1 polymer ?
#
loop_
_entity_poly.entity_id
_entity_poly.type
_entity_poly.pdbx_seq_one_letter_code
_entity_poly.pdbx_strand_id
1 'polypeptide(L)'
;MAPMSMALLILTDYLASVSPLIAYPLWCLAVLLHFTMMVLFFGFQLMNFKMSNIVPSWFLYPVGLISSSLAGSQFGHNLFSETLAIMCIGIYFFMLPLVLYRLVFFGSLPRRARPTLAIMAAPVNLSLAAYLVNFPQPDPILTGALAGIAITMTLLIYLCYFRLLRLKFQPSIAAVTFPSVISAIAMHRLTSFFAQSHPQWHWLHDFGFLELSIATVLVVWVSAGYVKMYWPEIVRTPTKQA
;
A
#
# COMPACT_ATOMS: atom_id res chain seq x y z
N MET A 1 2.31 6.98 10.45
CA MET A 1 1.31 8.04 10.15
C MET A 1 0.83 7.95 8.69
N ALA A 2 1.72 7.85 7.65
CA ALA A 2 1.27 7.70 6.25
C ALA A 2 0.26 6.55 6.00
N PRO A 3 0.39 5.34 6.58
CA PRO A 3 -0.61 4.30 6.37
C PRO A 3 -2.02 4.66 6.81
N MET A 4 -2.17 5.52 7.82
CA MET A 4 -3.48 5.96 8.31
C MET A 4 -4.18 6.86 7.27
N SER A 5 -3.48 7.82 6.70
CA SER A 5 -4.06 8.68 5.64
C SER A 5 -4.35 7.90 4.37
N MET A 6 -3.51 6.92 4.00
CA MET A 6 -3.77 6.02 2.87
C MET A 6 -5.02 5.15 3.10
N ALA A 7 -5.16 4.58 4.31
CA ALA A 7 -6.35 3.81 4.66
C ALA A 7 -7.62 4.68 4.60
N LEU A 8 -7.53 5.93 5.06
CA LEU A 8 -8.64 6.88 4.96
C LEU A 8 -8.99 7.19 3.50
N LEU A 9 -7.98 7.39 2.63
CA LEU A 9 -8.19 7.60 1.19
C LEU A 9 -8.87 6.40 0.51
N ILE A 10 -8.46 5.18 0.83
CA ILE A 10 -9.11 3.98 0.30
C ILE A 10 -10.55 3.83 0.85
N LEU A 11 -10.76 4.16 2.12
CA LEU A 11 -12.09 4.14 2.71
C LEU A 11 -13.04 5.12 2.00
N THR A 12 -12.55 6.28 1.57
CA THR A 12 -13.38 7.25 0.84
C THR A 12 -13.82 6.76 -0.53
N ASP A 13 -13.05 5.87 -1.18
CA ASP A 13 -13.43 5.21 -2.43
C ASP A 13 -14.72 4.36 -2.24
N TYR A 14 -14.75 3.55 -1.19
CA TYR A 14 -15.93 2.77 -0.85
C TYR A 14 -17.09 3.64 -0.35
N LEU A 15 -16.78 4.66 0.44
CA LEU A 15 -17.81 5.56 0.99
C LEU A 15 -18.46 6.43 -0.11
N ALA A 16 -17.74 6.73 -1.18
CA ALA A 16 -18.25 7.52 -2.31
C ALA A 16 -19.46 6.85 -2.99
N SER A 17 -19.49 5.52 -3.03
CA SER A 17 -20.61 4.76 -3.59
C SER A 17 -21.86 4.78 -2.70
N VAL A 18 -21.71 5.05 -1.39
CA VAL A 18 -22.79 5.05 -0.40
C VAL A 18 -23.29 6.48 -0.13
N SER A 19 -22.35 7.40 0.11
CA SER A 19 -22.65 8.80 0.45
C SER A 19 -21.56 9.75 -0.06
N PRO A 20 -21.66 10.22 -1.30
CA PRO A 20 -20.71 11.17 -1.87
C PRO A 20 -20.55 12.46 -1.05
N LEU A 21 -21.64 12.91 -0.41
CA LEU A 21 -21.67 14.13 0.40
C LEU A 21 -20.72 14.06 1.60
N ILE A 22 -20.58 12.88 2.22
CA ILE A 22 -19.66 12.66 3.34
C ILE A 22 -18.28 12.28 2.83
N ALA A 23 -18.23 11.48 1.77
CA ALA A 23 -16.98 10.96 1.23
C ALA A 23 -16.08 12.06 0.67
N TYR A 24 -16.62 13.05 -0.03
CA TYR A 24 -15.83 14.11 -0.67
C TYR A 24 -15.06 15.00 0.33
N PRO A 25 -15.68 15.58 1.38
CA PRO A 25 -14.94 16.33 2.39
C PRO A 25 -13.89 15.49 3.10
N LEU A 26 -14.21 14.22 3.38
CA LEU A 26 -13.28 13.29 4.01
C LEU A 26 -12.09 12.97 3.11
N TRP A 27 -12.32 12.82 1.81
CA TRP A 27 -11.28 12.66 0.80
C TRP A 27 -10.36 13.88 0.74
N CYS A 28 -10.93 15.10 0.68
CA CYS A 28 -10.14 16.34 0.69
C CYS A 28 -9.25 16.43 1.93
N LEU A 29 -9.81 16.12 3.12
CA LEU A 29 -9.06 16.10 4.37
C LEU A 29 -7.95 15.07 4.35
N ALA A 30 -8.21 13.87 3.85
CA ALA A 30 -7.24 12.79 3.78
C ALA A 30 -6.10 13.09 2.79
N VAL A 31 -6.40 13.71 1.64
CA VAL A 31 -5.40 14.19 0.68
C VAL A 31 -4.50 15.24 1.32
N LEU A 32 -5.10 16.25 1.97
CA LEU A 32 -4.35 17.32 2.64
C LEU A 32 -3.46 16.74 3.76
N LEU A 33 -4.00 15.84 4.56
CA LEU A 33 -3.26 15.17 5.63
C LEU A 33 -2.07 14.38 5.07
N HIS A 34 -2.30 13.59 4.01
CA HIS A 34 -1.24 12.79 3.41
C HIS A 34 -0.14 13.66 2.80
N PHE A 35 -0.52 14.70 2.06
CA PHE A 35 0.41 15.66 1.47
C PHE A 35 1.23 16.38 2.54
N THR A 36 0.59 16.84 3.61
CA THR A 36 1.28 17.46 4.74
C THR A 36 2.30 16.52 5.37
N MET A 37 1.91 15.26 5.62
CA MET A 37 2.82 14.23 6.15
C MET A 37 4.00 13.97 5.21
N MET A 38 3.76 13.95 3.90
CA MET A 38 4.80 13.78 2.88
C MET A 38 5.80 14.94 2.90
N VAL A 39 5.32 16.19 2.93
CA VAL A 39 6.19 17.38 2.97
C VAL A 39 7.03 17.40 4.24
N LEU A 40 6.42 17.16 5.41
CA LEU A 40 7.14 17.10 6.69
C LEU A 40 8.17 15.98 6.72
N PHE A 41 7.82 14.80 6.20
CA PHE A 41 8.74 13.66 6.14
C PHE A 41 9.95 13.96 5.27
N PHE A 42 9.75 14.43 4.04
CA PHE A 42 10.86 14.72 3.14
C PHE A 42 11.66 15.93 3.61
N GLY A 43 11.02 16.96 4.16
CA GLY A 43 11.72 18.09 4.74
C GLY A 43 12.71 17.63 5.83
N PHE A 44 12.27 16.78 6.75
CA PHE A 44 13.13 16.21 7.79
C PHE A 44 14.22 15.30 7.22
N GLN A 45 13.88 14.43 6.26
CA GLN A 45 14.84 13.47 5.70
C GLN A 45 15.90 14.12 4.82
N LEU A 46 15.57 15.19 4.09
CA LEU A 46 16.53 15.93 3.28
C LEU A 46 17.56 16.66 4.16
N MET A 47 17.12 17.22 5.29
CA MET A 47 18.02 17.87 6.25
C MET A 47 19.00 16.88 6.93
N ASN A 48 18.59 15.62 7.08
CA ASN A 48 19.34 14.57 7.78
C ASN A 48 19.65 13.38 6.87
N PHE A 49 19.87 13.62 5.59
CA PHE A 49 19.99 12.55 4.61
C PHE A 49 21.17 11.63 4.88
N LYS A 50 20.86 10.34 5.03
CA LYS A 50 21.83 9.24 5.05
C LYS A 50 21.25 8.09 4.27
N MET A 51 22.01 7.53 3.33
CA MET A 51 21.57 6.41 2.51
C MET A 51 21.14 5.19 3.35
N SER A 52 21.80 4.96 4.49
CA SER A 52 21.45 3.91 5.45
C SER A 52 20.05 4.06 6.08
N ASN A 53 19.51 5.27 6.11
CA ASN A 53 18.19 5.55 6.69
C ASN A 53 17.04 5.24 5.73
N ILE A 54 17.33 5.03 4.46
CA ILE A 54 16.32 4.66 3.48
C ILE A 54 15.83 3.25 3.81
N VAL A 55 14.52 3.13 3.99
CA VAL A 55 13.82 1.87 4.25
C VAL A 55 12.62 1.76 3.31
N PRO A 56 12.08 0.55 3.06
CA PRO A 56 10.94 0.38 2.16
C PRO A 56 9.72 1.24 2.47
N SER A 57 9.51 1.61 3.73
CA SER A 57 8.41 2.51 4.10
C SER A 57 8.52 3.94 3.56
N TRP A 58 9.66 4.34 2.98
CA TRP A 58 9.79 5.63 2.30
C TRP A 58 8.83 5.75 1.11
N PHE A 59 8.52 4.65 0.44
CA PHE A 59 7.52 4.63 -0.63
C PHE A 59 6.13 5.12 -0.21
N LEU A 60 5.77 4.91 1.06
CA LEU A 60 4.42 5.21 1.55
C LEU A 60 4.06 6.70 1.46
N TYR A 61 5.06 7.59 1.44
CA TYR A 61 4.80 9.02 1.38
C TYR A 61 4.53 9.49 -0.06
N PRO A 62 5.46 9.38 -1.02
CA PRO A 62 5.21 9.92 -2.35
C PRO A 62 4.32 9.01 -3.19
N VAL A 63 4.56 7.68 -3.19
CA VAL A 63 3.74 6.76 -3.99
C VAL A 63 2.39 6.50 -3.33
N GLY A 64 2.31 6.56 -2.00
CA GLY A 64 1.05 6.39 -1.27
C GLY A 64 -0.01 7.44 -1.63
N LEU A 65 0.40 8.61 -2.11
CA LEU A 65 -0.51 9.65 -2.57
C LEU A 65 -1.40 9.19 -3.74
N ILE A 66 -0.97 8.20 -4.52
CA ILE A 66 -1.76 7.58 -5.59
C ILE A 66 -3.09 6.98 -5.07
N SER A 67 -3.18 6.64 -3.77
CA SER A 67 -4.43 6.18 -3.16
C SER A 67 -5.56 7.19 -3.30
N SER A 68 -5.25 8.49 -3.42
CA SER A 68 -6.25 9.52 -3.62
C SER A 68 -6.87 9.50 -5.02
N SER A 69 -6.16 8.96 -6.02
CA SER A 69 -6.67 8.84 -7.38
C SER A 69 -7.73 7.75 -7.53
N LEU A 70 -7.79 6.78 -6.59
CA LEU A 70 -8.80 5.72 -6.61
C LEU A 70 -10.21 6.29 -6.43
N ALA A 71 -10.40 7.20 -5.46
CA ALA A 71 -11.68 7.87 -5.22
C ALA A 71 -11.85 9.16 -6.03
N GLY A 72 -10.77 9.79 -6.46
CA GLY A 72 -10.80 11.09 -7.13
C GLY A 72 -11.63 11.08 -8.42
N SER A 73 -11.58 10.01 -9.20
CA SER A 73 -12.37 9.84 -10.42
C SER A 73 -13.88 9.76 -10.13
N GLN A 74 -14.30 9.18 -9.01
CA GLN A 74 -15.69 9.11 -8.58
C GLN A 74 -16.28 10.51 -8.24
N PHE A 75 -15.40 11.46 -7.88
CA PHE A 75 -15.79 12.85 -7.60
C PHE A 75 -15.66 13.77 -8.83
N GLY A 76 -15.44 13.22 -10.02
CA GLY A 76 -15.31 13.99 -11.26
C GLY A 76 -13.92 14.61 -11.47
N HIS A 77 -12.93 14.29 -10.61
CA HIS A 77 -11.55 14.79 -10.72
C HIS A 77 -10.67 13.89 -11.60
N ASN A 78 -11.14 13.52 -12.80
CA ASN A 78 -10.46 12.54 -13.67
C ASN A 78 -9.05 13.00 -14.05
N LEU A 79 -8.90 14.22 -14.56
CA LEU A 79 -7.58 14.75 -14.97
C LEU A 79 -6.59 14.80 -13.80
N PHE A 80 -7.05 15.18 -12.61
CA PHE A 80 -6.22 15.15 -11.41
C PHE A 80 -5.79 13.72 -11.07
N SER A 81 -6.72 12.77 -11.10
CA SER A 81 -6.48 11.37 -10.76
C SER A 81 -5.53 10.70 -11.75
N GLU A 82 -5.71 10.92 -13.04
CA GLU A 82 -4.82 10.42 -14.10
C GLU A 82 -3.40 11.00 -13.98
N THR A 83 -3.30 12.32 -13.83
CA THR A 83 -2.00 13.01 -13.67
C THR A 83 -1.26 12.51 -12.45
N LEU A 84 -1.96 12.39 -11.33
CA LEU A 84 -1.40 11.92 -10.08
C LEU A 84 -0.95 10.45 -10.17
N ALA A 85 -1.74 9.60 -10.83
CA ALA A 85 -1.38 8.21 -11.05
C ALA A 85 -0.07 8.09 -11.85
N ILE A 86 0.05 8.78 -12.99
CA ILE A 86 1.27 8.77 -13.81
C ILE A 86 2.48 9.33 -13.05
N MET A 87 2.28 10.44 -12.33
CA MET A 87 3.35 11.05 -11.53
C MET A 87 3.87 10.08 -10.46
N CYS A 88 2.97 9.43 -9.71
CA CYS A 88 3.35 8.48 -8.67
C CYS A 88 3.99 7.21 -9.24
N ILE A 89 3.55 6.73 -10.41
CA ILE A 89 4.20 5.63 -11.13
C ILE A 89 5.64 6.03 -11.51
N GLY A 90 5.85 7.23 -12.04
CA GLY A 90 7.18 7.74 -12.34
C GLY A 90 8.08 7.81 -11.09
N ILE A 91 7.54 8.33 -9.98
CA ILE A 91 8.25 8.37 -8.69
C ILE A 91 8.59 6.96 -8.21
N TYR A 92 7.68 5.99 -8.36
CA TYR A 92 7.95 4.59 -8.02
C TYR A 92 9.15 4.04 -8.79
N PHE A 93 9.19 4.22 -10.12
CA PHE A 93 10.30 3.75 -10.95
C PHE A 93 11.64 4.43 -10.62
N PHE A 94 11.60 5.69 -10.20
CA PHE A 94 12.79 6.39 -9.71
C PHE A 94 13.25 5.88 -8.33
N MET A 95 12.32 5.66 -7.41
CA MET A 95 12.64 5.24 -6.05
C MET A 95 13.03 3.76 -5.95
N LEU A 96 12.49 2.91 -6.82
CA LEU A 96 12.73 1.46 -6.76
C LEU A 96 14.22 1.12 -6.80
N PRO A 97 15.03 1.57 -7.80
CA PRO A 97 16.46 1.29 -7.83
C PRO A 97 17.19 1.87 -6.62
N LEU A 98 16.79 3.03 -6.12
CA LEU A 98 17.39 3.66 -4.94
C LEU A 98 17.22 2.78 -3.68
N VAL A 99 15.99 2.28 -3.45
CA VAL A 99 15.70 1.42 -2.31
C VAL A 99 16.37 0.06 -2.46
N LEU A 100 16.36 -0.52 -3.66
CA LEU A 100 17.05 -1.78 -3.94
C LEU A 100 18.57 -1.65 -3.72
N TYR A 101 19.18 -0.59 -4.25
CA TYR A 101 20.61 -0.29 -4.04
C TYR A 101 20.95 -0.22 -2.55
N ARG A 102 20.12 0.48 -1.77
CA ARG A 102 20.29 0.55 -0.32
C ARG A 102 20.18 -0.82 0.34
N LEU A 103 19.18 -1.64 -0.05
CA LEU A 103 18.96 -2.96 0.57
C LEU A 103 20.12 -3.93 0.27
N VAL A 104 20.74 -3.82 -0.90
CA VAL A 104 21.84 -4.70 -1.32
C VAL A 104 23.17 -4.25 -0.73
N PHE A 105 23.49 -2.95 -0.77
CA PHE A 105 24.85 -2.46 -0.51
C PHE A 105 25.04 -1.84 0.90
N PHE A 106 23.98 -1.50 1.64
CA PHE A 106 24.09 -0.80 2.93
C PHE A 106 23.71 -1.67 4.15
N GLY A 107 23.89 -2.96 4.01
CA GLY A 107 23.68 -3.91 5.11
C GLY A 107 22.21 -4.19 5.46
N SER A 108 22.00 -5.08 6.41
CA SER A 108 20.67 -5.56 6.78
C SER A 108 19.88 -4.51 7.54
N LEU A 109 18.54 -4.52 7.35
CA LEU A 109 17.62 -3.68 8.11
C LEU A 109 17.68 -4.02 9.61
N PRO A 110 17.56 -3.01 10.49
CA PRO A 110 17.38 -3.23 11.92
C PRO A 110 16.19 -4.18 12.18
N ARG A 111 16.28 -5.00 13.21
CA ARG A 111 15.24 -6.01 13.51
C ARG A 111 13.82 -5.42 13.53
N ARG A 112 13.66 -4.20 14.09
CA ARG A 112 12.36 -3.50 14.16
C ARG A 112 11.85 -3.05 12.78
N ALA A 113 12.72 -2.82 11.81
CA ALA A 113 12.36 -2.38 10.47
C ALA A 113 12.21 -3.54 9.47
N ARG A 114 12.61 -4.77 9.81
CA ARG A 114 12.53 -5.92 8.89
C ARG A 114 11.12 -6.18 8.33
N PRO A 115 10.02 -6.08 9.11
CA PRO A 115 8.69 -6.26 8.54
C PRO A 115 8.33 -5.25 7.44
N THR A 116 8.99 -4.08 7.40
CA THR A 116 8.77 -3.10 6.32
C THR A 116 9.24 -3.58 4.95
N LEU A 117 10.01 -4.69 4.87
CA LEU A 117 10.32 -5.34 3.59
C LEU A 117 9.05 -5.71 2.82
N ALA A 118 7.98 -6.08 3.52
CA ALA A 118 6.70 -6.36 2.89
C ALA A 118 6.19 -5.19 2.04
N ILE A 119 6.50 -3.96 2.43
CA ILE A 119 6.08 -2.75 1.73
C ILE A 119 6.67 -2.66 0.31
N MET A 120 7.72 -3.40 -0.02
CA MET A 120 8.26 -3.42 -1.38
C MET A 120 7.25 -3.83 -2.45
N ALA A 121 6.26 -4.67 -2.12
CA ALA A 121 5.21 -5.07 -3.04
C ALA A 121 4.08 -4.03 -3.16
N ALA A 122 3.88 -3.18 -2.13
CA ALA A 122 2.73 -2.27 -2.09
C ALA A 122 2.72 -1.20 -3.19
N PRO A 123 3.83 -0.48 -3.48
CA PRO A 123 3.81 0.64 -4.41
C PRO A 123 3.42 0.25 -5.83
N VAL A 124 3.97 -0.85 -6.33
CA VAL A 124 3.67 -1.30 -7.70
C VAL A 124 2.26 -1.86 -7.83
N ASN A 125 1.77 -2.60 -6.82
CA ASN A 125 0.40 -3.08 -6.80
C ASN A 125 -0.59 -1.92 -6.73
N LEU A 126 -0.31 -0.92 -5.91
CA LEU A 126 -1.12 0.29 -5.83
C LEU A 126 -1.08 1.09 -7.15
N SER A 127 0.09 1.18 -7.78
CA SER A 127 0.25 1.81 -9.10
C SER A 127 -0.55 1.09 -10.18
N LEU A 128 -0.49 -0.25 -10.21
CA LEU A 128 -1.27 -1.05 -11.15
C LEU A 128 -2.78 -0.87 -10.92
N ALA A 129 -3.25 -0.97 -9.67
CA ALA A 129 -4.66 -0.80 -9.34
C ALA A 129 -5.17 0.59 -9.75
N ALA A 130 -4.43 1.65 -9.42
CA ALA A 130 -4.80 3.02 -9.75
C ALA A 130 -4.74 3.28 -11.27
N TYR A 131 -3.76 2.72 -11.98
CA TYR A 131 -3.66 2.83 -13.43
C TYR A 131 -4.88 2.23 -14.12
N LEU A 132 -5.27 1.01 -13.73
CA LEU A 132 -6.42 0.32 -14.31
C LEU A 132 -7.78 0.96 -13.94
N VAL A 133 -7.84 1.71 -12.84
CA VAL A 133 -9.07 2.45 -12.44
C VAL A 133 -9.21 3.76 -13.21
N ASN A 134 -8.10 4.50 -13.38
CA ASN A 134 -8.16 5.87 -13.91
C ASN A 134 -8.08 5.94 -15.43
N PHE A 135 -7.58 4.90 -16.10
CA PHE A 135 -7.44 4.89 -17.56
C PHE A 135 -8.43 3.90 -18.19
N PRO A 136 -9.48 4.39 -18.90
CA PRO A 136 -10.45 3.51 -19.57
C PRO A 136 -9.85 2.63 -20.66
N GLN A 137 -8.76 3.10 -21.27
CA GLN A 137 -7.99 2.38 -22.29
C GLN A 137 -6.52 2.35 -21.87
N PRO A 138 -6.15 1.51 -20.89
CA PRO A 138 -4.80 1.47 -20.40
C PRO A 138 -3.85 0.89 -21.45
N ASP A 139 -2.66 1.48 -21.59
CA ASP A 139 -1.63 1.00 -22.51
C ASP A 139 -1.20 -0.43 -22.13
N PRO A 140 -1.22 -1.38 -23.09
CA PRO A 140 -0.89 -2.78 -22.81
C PRO A 140 0.55 -3.00 -22.34
N ILE A 141 1.51 -2.18 -22.81
CA ILE A 141 2.93 -2.31 -22.47
C ILE A 141 3.13 -1.87 -21.04
N LEU A 142 2.60 -0.71 -20.66
CA LEU A 142 2.70 -0.22 -19.29
C LEU A 142 1.94 -1.12 -18.30
N THR A 143 0.74 -1.58 -18.69
CA THR A 143 -0.05 -2.54 -17.89
C THR A 143 0.74 -3.84 -17.69
N GLY A 144 1.32 -4.40 -18.74
CA GLY A 144 2.13 -5.61 -18.66
C GLY A 144 3.39 -5.44 -17.80
N ALA A 145 4.07 -4.31 -17.93
CA ALA A 145 5.25 -3.98 -17.12
C ALA A 145 4.89 -3.84 -15.63
N LEU A 146 3.84 -3.08 -15.31
CA LEU A 146 3.37 -2.93 -13.92
C LEU A 146 2.90 -4.26 -13.35
N ALA A 147 2.12 -5.05 -14.10
CA ALA A 147 1.64 -6.37 -13.67
C ALA A 147 2.81 -7.35 -13.44
N GLY A 148 3.78 -7.41 -14.35
CA GLY A 148 4.95 -8.28 -14.21
C GLY A 148 5.77 -7.95 -12.97
N ILE A 149 6.03 -6.67 -12.72
CA ILE A 149 6.75 -6.23 -11.51
C ILE A 149 5.89 -6.48 -10.26
N ALA A 150 4.58 -6.20 -10.30
CA ALA A 150 3.66 -6.41 -9.17
C ALA A 150 3.62 -7.87 -8.74
N ILE A 151 3.41 -8.80 -9.67
CA ILE A 151 3.41 -10.24 -9.40
C ILE A 151 4.76 -10.69 -8.85
N THR A 152 5.87 -10.26 -9.48
CA THR A 152 7.22 -10.62 -9.03
C THR A 152 7.47 -10.14 -7.61
N MET A 153 7.17 -8.88 -7.29
CA MET A 153 7.37 -8.32 -5.95
C MET A 153 6.46 -8.99 -4.91
N THR A 154 5.21 -9.28 -5.26
CA THR A 154 4.28 -9.99 -4.37
C THR A 154 4.80 -11.39 -4.05
N LEU A 155 5.24 -12.16 -5.04
CA LEU A 155 5.81 -13.49 -4.84
C LEU A 155 7.09 -13.45 -3.97
N LEU A 156 7.98 -12.51 -4.24
CA LEU A 156 9.19 -12.33 -3.42
C LEU A 156 8.85 -12.03 -1.96
N ILE A 157 7.83 -11.19 -1.71
CA ILE A 157 7.41 -10.87 -0.36
C ILE A 157 6.72 -12.06 0.31
N TYR A 158 5.92 -12.84 -0.41
CA TYR A 158 5.33 -14.08 0.13
C TYR A 158 6.42 -15.08 0.55
N LEU A 159 7.51 -15.20 -0.21
CA LEU A 159 8.66 -15.98 0.22
C LEU A 159 9.32 -15.39 1.49
N CYS A 160 9.38 -14.07 1.61
CA CYS A 160 9.88 -13.42 2.81
C CYS A 160 8.98 -13.66 4.04
N TYR A 161 7.67 -13.88 3.86
CA TYR A 161 6.75 -14.13 4.97
C TYR A 161 7.12 -15.35 5.79
N PHE A 162 7.70 -16.39 5.19
CA PHE A 162 8.21 -17.54 5.95
C PHE A 162 9.20 -17.16 7.05
N ARG A 163 9.91 -16.04 6.88
CA ARG A 163 10.85 -15.50 7.88
C ARG A 163 10.23 -14.37 8.70
N LEU A 164 9.47 -13.48 8.08
CA LEU A 164 8.90 -12.31 8.74
C LEU A 164 7.85 -12.70 9.79
N LEU A 165 6.99 -13.69 9.50
CA LEU A 165 5.93 -14.13 10.40
C LEU A 165 6.48 -14.95 11.60
N ARG A 166 7.73 -15.39 11.55
CA ARG A 166 8.42 -16.02 12.69
C ARG A 166 9.03 -15.01 13.66
N LEU A 167 9.04 -13.73 13.32
CA LEU A 167 9.52 -12.69 14.23
C LEU A 167 8.56 -12.57 15.43
N LYS A 168 9.13 -12.22 16.60
CA LYS A 168 8.31 -11.87 17.76
C LYS A 168 7.37 -10.74 17.37
N PHE A 169 6.09 -10.87 17.76
CA PHE A 169 5.07 -9.86 17.45
C PHE A 169 5.50 -8.49 17.98
N GLN A 170 5.43 -7.49 17.13
CA GLN A 170 5.79 -6.10 17.40
C GLN A 170 4.98 -5.16 16.51
N PRO A 171 4.80 -3.88 16.86
CA PRO A 171 3.95 -2.97 16.08
C PRO A 171 4.27 -2.88 14.60
N SER A 172 5.54 -3.02 14.19
CA SER A 172 5.92 -2.97 12.77
C SER A 172 5.42 -4.16 11.95
N ILE A 173 4.91 -5.24 12.58
CA ILE A 173 4.35 -6.38 11.86
C ILE A 173 3.09 -5.98 11.05
N ALA A 174 2.42 -4.90 11.42
CA ALA A 174 1.33 -4.33 10.61
C ALA A 174 1.75 -3.99 9.17
N ALA A 175 3.05 -3.82 8.93
CA ALA A 175 3.57 -3.56 7.58
C ALA A 175 3.31 -4.69 6.58
N VAL A 176 2.90 -5.89 7.02
CA VAL A 176 2.55 -7.01 6.13
C VAL A 176 1.10 -6.93 5.62
N THR A 177 0.20 -6.20 6.32
CA THR A 177 -1.24 -6.18 5.98
C THR A 177 -1.53 -5.40 4.72
N PHE A 178 -1.11 -4.14 4.66
CA PHE A 178 -1.39 -3.26 3.53
C PHE A 178 -0.87 -3.83 2.18
N PRO A 179 0.38 -4.30 2.08
CA PRO A 179 0.88 -4.90 0.84
C PRO A 179 0.05 -6.09 0.35
N SER A 180 -0.39 -6.96 1.25
CA SER A 180 -1.21 -8.11 0.90
C SER A 180 -2.62 -7.72 0.44
N VAL A 181 -3.23 -6.71 1.07
CA VAL A 181 -4.55 -6.20 0.66
C VAL A 181 -4.47 -5.54 -0.70
N ILE A 182 -3.46 -4.68 -0.93
CA ILE A 182 -3.36 -3.96 -2.20
C ILE A 182 -2.95 -4.88 -3.36
N SER A 183 -2.19 -5.97 -3.10
CA SER A 183 -1.91 -6.96 -4.15
C SER A 183 -3.19 -7.69 -4.57
N ALA A 184 -4.05 -8.07 -3.62
CA ALA A 184 -5.34 -8.68 -3.92
C ALA A 184 -6.25 -7.73 -4.73
N ILE A 185 -6.29 -6.43 -4.38
CA ILE A 185 -7.05 -5.42 -5.14
C ILE A 185 -6.48 -5.29 -6.55
N ALA A 186 -5.16 -5.17 -6.69
CA ALA A 186 -4.51 -5.03 -8.00
C ALA A 186 -4.76 -6.25 -8.88
N MET A 187 -4.66 -7.46 -8.33
CA MET A 187 -4.94 -8.69 -9.05
C MET A 187 -6.42 -8.75 -9.47
N HIS A 188 -7.35 -8.39 -8.62
CA HIS A 188 -8.77 -8.34 -8.97
C HIS A 188 -9.04 -7.35 -10.12
N ARG A 189 -8.43 -6.15 -10.09
CA ARG A 189 -8.56 -5.18 -11.20
C ARG A 189 -7.92 -5.70 -12.49
N LEU A 190 -6.76 -6.35 -12.39
CA LEU A 190 -6.08 -6.95 -13.53
C LEU A 190 -6.89 -8.08 -14.17
N THR A 191 -7.48 -8.97 -13.36
CA THR A 191 -8.34 -10.05 -13.84
C THR A 191 -9.60 -9.52 -14.50
N SER A 192 -10.21 -8.47 -13.94
CA SER A 192 -11.38 -7.80 -14.54
C SER A 192 -11.04 -7.15 -15.88
N PHE A 193 -9.85 -6.55 -16.01
CA PHE A 193 -9.36 -6.00 -17.26
C PHE A 193 -9.16 -7.07 -18.34
N PHE A 194 -8.53 -8.20 -18.00
CA PHE A 194 -8.31 -9.28 -18.95
C PHE A 194 -9.57 -10.07 -19.27
N ALA A 195 -10.53 -10.18 -18.35
CA ALA A 195 -11.79 -10.90 -18.61
C ALA A 195 -12.58 -10.29 -19.78
N GLN A 196 -12.42 -9.00 -20.06
CA GLN A 196 -13.06 -8.32 -21.17
C GLN A 196 -12.45 -8.72 -22.54
N SER A 197 -11.13 -8.93 -22.58
CA SER A 197 -10.39 -9.21 -23.82
C SER A 197 -10.02 -10.70 -23.99
N HIS A 198 -9.89 -11.44 -22.91
CA HIS A 198 -9.43 -12.83 -22.86
C HIS A 198 -10.29 -13.70 -21.94
N PRO A 199 -11.54 -14.04 -22.30
CA PRO A 199 -12.44 -14.83 -21.45
C PRO A 199 -11.89 -16.20 -21.04
N GLN A 200 -10.95 -16.75 -21.82
CA GLN A 200 -10.31 -18.04 -21.54
C GLN A 200 -9.35 -18.02 -20.34
N TRP A 201 -9.03 -16.86 -19.79
CA TRP A 201 -8.09 -16.74 -18.66
C TRP A 201 -8.80 -16.74 -17.30
N HIS A 202 -9.82 -17.57 -17.14
CA HIS A 202 -10.59 -17.71 -15.88
C HIS A 202 -9.71 -18.05 -14.68
N TRP A 203 -8.61 -18.78 -14.90
CA TRP A 203 -7.66 -19.16 -13.84
C TRP A 203 -7.00 -17.94 -13.15
N LEU A 204 -6.91 -16.80 -13.81
CA LEU A 204 -6.41 -15.56 -13.18
C LEU A 204 -7.32 -15.12 -12.01
N HIS A 205 -8.62 -15.41 -12.10
CA HIS A 205 -9.57 -15.09 -11.05
C HIS A 205 -9.28 -15.87 -9.76
N ASP A 206 -8.84 -17.13 -9.90
CA ASP A 206 -8.49 -17.98 -8.77
C ASP A 206 -7.28 -17.43 -8.01
N PHE A 207 -6.32 -16.83 -8.72
CA PHE A 207 -5.20 -16.13 -8.09
C PHE A 207 -5.67 -14.91 -7.29
N GLY A 208 -6.64 -14.15 -7.79
CA GLY A 208 -7.24 -13.03 -7.05
C GLY A 208 -7.89 -13.49 -5.74
N PHE A 209 -8.60 -14.60 -5.76
CA PHE A 209 -9.17 -15.20 -4.54
C PHE A 209 -8.12 -15.74 -3.58
N LEU A 210 -7.05 -16.34 -4.10
CA LEU A 210 -5.93 -16.80 -3.27
C LEU A 210 -5.28 -15.62 -2.55
N GLU A 211 -4.97 -14.54 -3.27
CA GLU A 211 -4.38 -13.33 -2.67
C GLU A 211 -5.32 -12.67 -1.65
N LEU A 212 -6.62 -12.61 -1.95
CA LEU A 212 -7.62 -12.10 -1.01
C LEU A 212 -7.67 -12.95 0.27
N SER A 213 -7.61 -14.27 0.13
CA SER A 213 -7.60 -15.20 1.27
C SER A 213 -6.35 -15.00 2.14
N ILE A 214 -5.17 -14.88 1.52
CA ILE A 214 -3.91 -14.61 2.21
C ILE A 214 -4.00 -13.25 2.95
N ALA A 215 -4.47 -12.20 2.27
CA ALA A 215 -4.63 -10.88 2.83
C ALA A 215 -5.57 -10.89 4.05
N THR A 216 -6.72 -11.57 3.94
CA THR A 216 -7.70 -11.70 5.01
C THR A 216 -7.10 -12.40 6.24
N VAL A 217 -6.42 -13.52 6.04
CA VAL A 217 -5.76 -14.26 7.13
C VAL A 217 -4.71 -13.38 7.82
N LEU A 218 -3.89 -12.66 7.06
CA LEU A 218 -2.87 -11.76 7.61
C LEU A 218 -3.47 -10.60 8.40
N VAL A 219 -4.53 -9.97 7.87
CA VAL A 219 -5.22 -8.87 8.56
C VAL A 219 -5.83 -9.35 9.88
N VAL A 220 -6.53 -10.48 9.87
CA VAL A 220 -7.12 -11.08 11.08
C VAL A 220 -6.03 -11.44 12.10
N TRP A 221 -4.96 -12.09 11.65
CA TRP A 221 -3.85 -12.48 12.52
C TRP A 221 -3.17 -11.27 13.17
N VAL A 222 -2.88 -10.23 12.38
CA VAL A 222 -2.26 -8.99 12.90
C VAL A 222 -3.21 -8.27 13.85
N SER A 223 -4.50 -8.16 13.51
CA SER A 223 -5.51 -7.53 14.36
C SER A 223 -5.64 -8.25 15.71
N ALA A 224 -5.71 -9.58 15.68
CA ALA A 224 -5.73 -10.39 16.91
C ALA A 224 -4.45 -10.20 17.73
N GLY A 225 -3.28 -10.09 17.09
CA GLY A 225 -2.01 -9.80 17.73
C GLY A 225 -1.99 -8.44 18.44
N TYR A 226 -2.55 -7.41 17.82
CA TYR A 226 -2.70 -6.09 18.43
C TYR A 226 -3.66 -6.11 19.62
N VAL A 227 -4.82 -6.75 19.46
CA VAL A 227 -5.76 -6.92 20.58
C VAL A 227 -5.06 -7.61 21.76
N LYS A 228 -4.37 -8.72 21.52
CA LYS A 228 -3.63 -9.44 22.56
C LYS A 228 -2.54 -8.59 23.22
N MET A 229 -1.88 -7.71 22.44
CA MET A 229 -0.78 -6.88 22.93
C MET A 229 -1.28 -5.72 23.80
N TYR A 230 -2.36 -5.05 23.39
CA TYR A 230 -2.82 -3.81 24.03
C TYR A 230 -4.02 -4.01 24.98
N TRP A 231 -4.80 -5.09 24.84
CA TRP A 231 -5.95 -5.37 25.71
C TRP A 231 -5.61 -5.38 27.21
N PRO A 232 -4.50 -5.98 27.68
CA PRO A 232 -4.14 -5.96 29.08
C PRO A 232 -3.84 -4.56 29.63
N GLU A 233 -3.41 -3.62 28.77
CA GLU A 233 -3.14 -2.24 29.16
C GLU A 233 -4.43 -1.43 29.24
N ILE A 234 -5.40 -1.70 28.38
CA ILE A 234 -6.70 -1.03 28.36
C ILE A 234 -7.55 -1.46 29.57
N VAL A 235 -7.49 -2.73 29.96
CA VAL A 235 -8.28 -3.29 31.08
C VAL A 235 -7.66 -3.00 32.44
N ARG A 236 -6.36 -2.73 32.52
CA ARG A 236 -5.74 -2.21 33.75
C ARG A 236 -6.17 -0.77 33.95
N THR A 237 -7.34 -0.57 34.55
CA THR A 237 -7.74 0.73 35.11
C THR A 237 -6.59 1.28 35.96
N PRO A 238 -6.33 2.60 35.92
CA PRO A 238 -5.36 3.20 36.82
C PRO A 238 -5.83 2.98 38.29
N THR A 239 -5.27 2.01 38.93
CA THR A 239 -5.40 1.86 40.40
C THR A 239 -4.76 3.11 40.97
N LYS A 240 -5.60 3.98 41.52
CA LYS A 240 -5.34 5.12 42.37
C LYS A 240 -3.92 5.13 42.92
N GLN A 241 -3.12 6.08 42.50
CA GLN A 241 -2.10 6.65 43.38
C GLN A 241 -2.86 7.41 44.46
N ALA A 242 -2.97 6.82 45.65
CA ALA A 242 -3.33 7.49 46.87
C ALA A 242 -2.03 8.01 47.51
#